data_7c98ac8d773fec2a5cc97e7ddc69179c
#
_entry.id   7c98ac8d773fec2a5cc97e7ddc69179c
#
_cell.length_a   1.000
_cell.length_b   1.000
_cell.length_c   1.000
_cell.angle_alpha   90.00
_cell.angle_beta   90.00
_cell.angle_gamma   90.00
#
_symmetry.space_group_name_H-M   'P 1'
#
loop_
_entity.id
_entity.type
_entity.pdbx_description
1 polymer ?
#
loop_
_entity_poly.entity_id
_entity_poly.type
_entity_poly.pdbx_seq_one_letter_code
_entity_poly.pdbx_strand_id
1 'polypeptide(L)'
;MRHTRPRPDFPPSAPVVPPLRLLVADDNPVVRAGLTALLSGREDTTVVAEATDGREAYEAALRCRPDVILLDVRMPGVDGISALPHLVRLAPVMMLTYSHEAETVREALRLGAGGYLVHGEFTTEQLVRAVRDVREGRPHVTPGAARALLAGLQSSAPAHMEAEPPVGLDELPPIPLSQLQRPVGESYRSRFRLSTREAEIMDLIASGMTNQQIAAACFISEKTVKNHINRIFAKLDSTTRSQAAAKWLGVA
;
A
#
# COMPACT_ATOMS: atom_id res chain seq x y z
N MET A 1 61.18 -10.27 -42.89
CA MET A 1 60.50 -9.25 -42.08
C MET A 1 59.03 -9.60 -41.98
N ARG A 2 58.53 -10.04 -40.80
CA ARG A 2 57.12 -10.41 -40.57
C ARG A 2 56.38 -9.15 -40.05
N HIS A 3 55.49 -8.58 -40.82
CA HIS A 3 54.63 -7.48 -40.41
C HIS A 3 53.57 -8.01 -39.43
N THR A 4 53.74 -7.72 -38.14
CA THR A 4 52.74 -7.94 -37.11
C THR A 4 51.64 -6.86 -37.24
N ARG A 5 50.47 -7.23 -37.72
CA ARG A 5 49.30 -6.33 -37.71
C ARG A 5 48.91 -5.98 -36.28
N PRO A 6 48.70 -4.70 -35.93
CA PRO A 6 48.21 -4.35 -34.63
C PRO A 6 46.79 -4.92 -34.44
N ARG A 7 46.56 -5.50 -33.25
CA ARG A 7 45.21 -5.95 -32.82
C ARG A 7 44.32 -4.70 -32.73
N PRO A 8 43.06 -4.77 -33.22
CA PRO A 8 42.12 -3.67 -33.01
C PRO A 8 41.83 -3.54 -31.50
N ASP A 9 42.05 -2.34 -30.94
CA ASP A 9 41.65 -1.98 -29.60
C ASP A 9 40.10 -1.92 -29.54
N PHE A 10 39.50 -2.95 -29.00
CA PHE A 10 38.10 -2.90 -28.64
C PHE A 10 37.97 -2.01 -27.39
N PRO A 11 37.03 -1.05 -27.37
CA PRO A 11 36.78 -0.27 -26.16
C PRO A 11 36.38 -1.22 -25.04
N PRO A 12 36.77 -0.94 -23.77
CA PRO A 12 36.41 -1.77 -22.65
C PRO A 12 34.86 -1.88 -22.57
N SER A 13 34.37 -3.11 -22.44
CA SER A 13 32.95 -3.35 -22.20
C SER A 13 32.47 -2.47 -21.06
N ALA A 14 31.38 -1.74 -21.25
CA ALA A 14 30.75 -0.99 -20.19
C ALA A 14 30.55 -1.90 -18.97
N PRO A 15 30.77 -1.43 -17.73
CA PRO A 15 30.58 -2.25 -16.55
C PRO A 15 29.15 -2.77 -16.51
N VAL A 16 28.99 -4.09 -16.50
CA VAL A 16 27.69 -4.74 -16.35
C VAL A 16 27.24 -4.49 -14.91
N VAL A 17 26.32 -3.55 -14.73
CA VAL A 17 25.70 -3.32 -13.43
C VAL A 17 24.81 -4.51 -13.12
N PRO A 18 25.01 -5.23 -12.02
CA PRO A 18 24.15 -6.37 -11.69
C PRO A 18 22.69 -5.92 -11.50
N PRO A 19 21.72 -6.76 -11.85
CA PRO A 19 20.33 -6.44 -11.68
C PRO A 19 19.97 -6.26 -10.19
N LEU A 20 19.09 -5.31 -9.92
CA LEU A 20 18.58 -5.03 -8.58
C LEU A 20 17.77 -6.22 -8.05
N ARG A 21 18.16 -6.73 -6.90
CA ARG A 21 17.59 -7.93 -6.28
C ARG A 21 16.40 -7.56 -5.40
N LEU A 22 15.22 -8.06 -5.72
CA LEU A 22 13.97 -7.71 -5.07
C LEU A 22 13.35 -8.89 -4.35
N LEU A 23 12.79 -8.65 -3.17
CA LEU A 23 11.88 -9.56 -2.50
C LEU A 23 10.46 -8.98 -2.62
N VAL A 24 9.48 -9.80 -2.99
CA VAL A 24 8.08 -9.42 -3.09
C VAL A 24 7.28 -10.19 -2.04
N ALA A 25 6.68 -9.46 -1.10
CA ALA A 25 5.82 -10.01 -0.05
C ALA A 25 4.39 -9.47 -0.19
N ASP A 26 3.46 -10.33 -0.54
CA ASP A 26 2.04 -10.03 -0.74
C ASP A 26 1.24 -11.33 -0.59
N ASP A 27 0.12 -11.33 0.12
CA ASP A 27 -0.69 -12.54 0.32
C ASP A 27 -1.52 -12.91 -0.90
N ASN A 28 -1.77 -11.94 -1.79
CA ASN A 28 -2.52 -12.16 -3.02
C ASN A 28 -1.62 -12.76 -4.11
N PRO A 29 -1.83 -14.03 -4.49
CA PRO A 29 -0.97 -14.70 -5.47
C PRO A 29 -1.00 -14.04 -6.86
N VAL A 30 -2.09 -13.36 -7.22
CA VAL A 30 -2.21 -12.68 -8.51
C VAL A 30 -1.37 -11.40 -8.53
N VAL A 31 -1.41 -10.61 -7.44
CA VAL A 31 -0.60 -9.41 -7.28
C VAL A 31 0.87 -9.79 -7.27
N ARG A 32 1.23 -10.77 -6.45
CA ARG A 32 2.60 -11.26 -6.33
C ARG A 32 3.16 -11.75 -7.68
N ALA A 33 2.40 -12.59 -8.40
CA ALA A 33 2.79 -13.05 -9.73
C ALA A 33 2.90 -11.89 -10.75
N GLY A 34 1.98 -10.92 -10.68
CA GLY A 34 1.99 -9.74 -11.54
C GLY A 34 3.23 -8.87 -11.29
N LEU A 35 3.55 -8.57 -10.03
CA LEU A 35 4.76 -7.82 -9.66
C LEU A 35 6.03 -8.57 -10.08
N THR A 36 6.09 -9.88 -9.83
CA THR A 36 7.22 -10.72 -10.23
C THR A 36 7.42 -10.70 -11.74
N ALA A 37 6.36 -10.84 -12.52
CA ALA A 37 6.46 -10.80 -13.99
C ALA A 37 6.92 -9.42 -14.50
N LEU A 38 6.37 -8.32 -13.94
CA LEU A 38 6.73 -6.95 -14.32
C LEU A 38 8.19 -6.61 -13.99
N LEU A 39 8.69 -7.08 -12.84
CA LEU A 39 10.03 -6.76 -12.36
C LEU A 39 11.09 -7.70 -12.94
N SER A 40 10.79 -8.99 -13.13
CA SER A 40 11.74 -9.97 -13.71
C SER A 40 11.81 -9.90 -15.23
N GLY A 41 10.85 -9.29 -15.90
CA GLY A 41 10.86 -9.06 -17.35
C GLY A 41 11.84 -7.97 -17.82
N ARG A 42 12.67 -7.44 -16.92
CA ARG A 42 13.64 -6.36 -17.17
C ARG A 42 15.06 -6.84 -16.90
N GLU A 43 16.01 -6.32 -17.66
CA GLU A 43 17.43 -6.67 -17.51
C GLU A 43 18.05 -6.08 -16.21
N ASP A 44 17.42 -5.02 -15.67
CA ASP A 44 17.97 -4.23 -14.56
C ASP A 44 17.35 -4.56 -13.19
N THR A 45 16.40 -5.49 -13.13
CA THR A 45 15.76 -5.96 -11.88
C THR A 45 15.53 -7.46 -11.91
N THR A 46 15.55 -8.11 -10.75
CA THR A 46 15.24 -9.53 -10.59
C THR A 46 14.56 -9.79 -9.25
N VAL A 47 13.46 -10.55 -9.26
CA VAL A 47 12.81 -11.03 -8.03
C VAL A 47 13.55 -12.27 -7.57
N VAL A 48 14.22 -12.18 -6.41
CA VAL A 48 15.04 -13.26 -5.83
C VAL A 48 14.29 -14.09 -4.80
N ALA A 49 13.16 -13.60 -4.30
CA ALA A 49 12.28 -14.33 -3.39
C ALA A 49 10.88 -13.75 -3.41
N GLU A 50 9.91 -14.60 -3.09
CA GLU A 50 8.51 -14.26 -2.83
C GLU A 50 8.14 -14.71 -1.43
N ALA A 51 7.15 -14.03 -0.80
CA ALA A 51 6.60 -14.35 0.50
C ALA A 51 5.10 -14.08 0.53
N THR A 52 4.38 -14.78 1.38
CA THR A 52 2.92 -14.67 1.55
C THR A 52 2.52 -14.02 2.87
N ASP A 53 3.48 -13.85 3.77
CA ASP A 53 3.31 -13.13 5.04
C ASP A 53 4.64 -12.50 5.50
N GLY A 54 4.57 -11.71 6.59
CA GLY A 54 5.72 -10.99 7.11
C GLY A 54 6.81 -11.90 7.69
N ARG A 55 6.46 -13.08 8.17
CA ARG A 55 7.42 -14.06 8.69
C ARG A 55 8.22 -14.68 7.55
N GLU A 56 7.54 -15.16 6.51
CA GLU A 56 8.20 -15.66 5.29
C GLU A 56 9.09 -14.60 4.66
N ALA A 57 8.62 -13.33 4.63
CA ALA A 57 9.40 -12.20 4.13
C ALA A 57 10.70 -12.02 4.92
N TYR A 58 10.66 -12.10 6.25
CA TYR A 58 11.84 -11.99 7.10
C TYR A 58 12.82 -13.15 6.86
N GLU A 59 12.34 -14.38 6.83
CA GLU A 59 13.17 -15.58 6.57
C GLU A 59 13.80 -15.54 5.17
N ALA A 60 13.03 -15.10 4.16
CA ALA A 60 13.51 -14.92 2.80
C ALA A 60 14.56 -13.81 2.70
N ALA A 61 14.35 -12.67 3.37
CA ALA A 61 15.31 -11.56 3.39
C ALA A 61 16.66 -11.96 3.99
N LEU A 62 16.67 -12.72 5.09
CA LEU A 62 17.89 -13.25 5.69
C LEU A 62 18.66 -14.16 4.72
N ARG A 63 17.93 -15.04 4.03
CA ARG A 63 18.52 -16.03 3.10
C ARG A 63 19.01 -15.42 1.80
N CYS A 64 18.18 -14.56 1.19
CA CYS A 64 18.42 -14.06 -0.17
C CYS A 64 19.12 -12.71 -0.22
N ARG A 65 19.15 -11.94 0.88
CA ARG A 65 19.75 -10.60 0.98
C ARG A 65 19.35 -9.72 -0.19
N PRO A 66 18.06 -9.33 -0.30
CA PRO A 66 17.57 -8.46 -1.36
C PRO A 66 18.16 -7.05 -1.21
N ASP A 67 18.20 -6.31 -2.32
CA ASP A 67 18.53 -4.88 -2.31
C ASP A 67 17.36 -4.01 -1.86
N VAL A 68 16.11 -4.46 -2.15
CA VAL A 68 14.86 -3.79 -1.73
C VAL A 68 13.78 -4.85 -1.47
N ILE A 69 12.95 -4.60 -0.48
CA ILE A 69 11.79 -5.41 -0.14
C ILE A 69 10.53 -4.63 -0.51
N LEU A 70 9.68 -5.22 -1.36
CA LEU A 70 8.31 -4.78 -1.61
C LEU A 70 7.41 -5.51 -0.63
N LEU A 71 6.71 -4.80 0.25
CA LEU A 71 5.98 -5.38 1.37
C LEU A 71 4.53 -4.88 1.38
N ASP A 72 3.57 -5.79 1.20
CA ASP A 72 2.18 -5.43 1.42
C ASP A 72 1.93 -5.16 2.91
N VAL A 73 1.04 -4.22 3.18
CA VAL A 73 0.61 -3.85 4.53
C VAL A 73 -0.18 -4.97 5.17
N ARG A 74 -1.07 -5.61 4.38
CA ARG A 74 -2.07 -6.53 4.92
C ARG A 74 -1.84 -7.96 4.47
N MET A 75 -1.21 -8.74 5.32
CA MET A 75 -0.97 -10.16 5.09
C MET A 75 -1.51 -10.98 6.28
N PRO A 76 -1.90 -12.25 6.09
CA PRO A 76 -2.31 -13.13 7.17
C PRO A 76 -1.13 -13.45 8.10
N GLY A 77 -1.42 -13.82 9.33
CA GLY A 77 -0.37 -14.16 10.31
C GLY A 77 0.39 -12.94 10.79
N VAL A 78 1.57 -12.70 10.23
CA VAL A 78 2.36 -11.48 10.50
C VAL A 78 2.14 -10.49 9.37
N ASP A 79 1.44 -9.39 9.66
CA ASP A 79 1.20 -8.32 8.69
C ASP A 79 2.47 -7.49 8.40
N GLY A 80 2.41 -6.67 7.33
CA GLY A 80 3.57 -5.90 6.90
C GLY A 80 4.04 -4.85 7.89
N ILE A 81 3.11 -4.19 8.61
CA ILE A 81 3.47 -3.19 9.62
C ILE A 81 4.22 -3.85 10.79
N SER A 82 3.74 -4.99 11.25
CA SER A 82 4.39 -5.77 12.32
C SER A 82 5.77 -6.33 11.90
N ALA A 83 5.93 -6.70 10.63
CA ALA A 83 7.20 -7.22 10.09
C ALA A 83 8.23 -6.09 9.83
N LEU A 84 7.76 -4.88 9.53
CA LEU A 84 8.58 -3.76 9.05
C LEU A 84 9.79 -3.43 9.94
N PRO A 85 9.68 -3.33 11.30
CA PRO A 85 10.83 -2.99 12.16
C PRO A 85 11.98 -4.01 12.08
N HIS A 86 11.67 -5.24 11.69
CA HIS A 86 12.66 -6.30 11.52
C HIS A 86 13.28 -6.26 10.12
N LEU A 87 12.46 -5.98 9.09
CA LEU A 87 12.87 -5.99 7.69
C LEU A 87 13.74 -4.79 7.33
N VAL A 88 13.47 -3.59 7.86
CA VAL A 88 14.26 -2.37 7.58
C VAL A 88 15.72 -2.48 8.04
N ARG A 89 16.02 -3.41 8.95
CA ARG A 89 17.38 -3.71 9.38
C ARG A 89 18.16 -4.59 8.38
N LEU A 90 17.45 -5.23 7.47
CA LEU A 90 18.02 -6.16 6.49
C LEU A 90 18.19 -5.53 5.12
N ALA A 91 17.20 -4.75 4.68
CA ALA A 91 17.20 -4.03 3.42
C ALA A 91 16.19 -2.87 3.45
N PRO A 92 16.31 -1.85 2.58
CA PRO A 92 15.29 -0.84 2.38
C PRO A 92 13.94 -1.47 2.04
N VAL A 93 12.86 -0.98 2.69
CA VAL A 93 11.51 -1.50 2.51
C VAL A 93 10.64 -0.45 1.84
N MET A 94 9.92 -0.86 0.81
CA MET A 94 8.86 -0.11 0.17
C MET A 94 7.53 -0.78 0.47
N MET A 95 6.62 -0.06 1.11
CA MET A 95 5.28 -0.55 1.38
C MET A 95 4.42 -0.49 0.11
N LEU A 96 3.66 -1.55 -0.15
CA LEU A 96 2.63 -1.63 -1.17
C LEU A 96 1.28 -1.83 -0.50
N THR A 97 0.24 -1.12 -0.94
CA THR A 97 -1.08 -1.24 -0.31
C THR A 97 -2.19 -0.75 -1.22
N TYR A 98 -3.40 -1.17 -0.91
CA TYR A 98 -4.63 -0.60 -1.46
C TYR A 98 -5.22 0.50 -0.56
N SER A 99 -4.69 0.69 0.64
CA SER A 99 -5.24 1.61 1.63
C SER A 99 -4.56 2.98 1.59
N HIS A 100 -5.38 4.04 1.63
CA HIS A 100 -4.94 5.43 1.78
C HIS A 100 -5.05 5.90 3.25
N GLU A 101 -5.15 4.99 4.21
CA GLU A 101 -5.33 5.34 5.63
C GLU A 101 -4.11 6.11 6.14
N ALA A 102 -4.32 7.38 6.52
CA ALA A 102 -3.26 8.27 6.98
C ALA A 102 -2.46 7.71 8.16
N GLU A 103 -3.13 6.96 9.04
CA GLU A 103 -2.51 6.31 10.20
C GLU A 103 -1.51 5.24 9.77
N THR A 104 -1.91 4.37 8.84
CA THR A 104 -1.06 3.31 8.30
C THR A 104 0.17 3.88 7.57
N VAL A 105 -0.04 4.93 6.76
CA VAL A 105 1.07 5.61 6.06
C VAL A 105 2.05 6.21 7.06
N ARG A 106 1.56 6.93 8.08
CA ARG A 106 2.40 7.54 9.13
C ARG A 106 3.18 6.49 9.90
N GLU A 107 2.51 5.43 10.31
CA GLU A 107 3.12 4.35 11.09
C GLU A 107 4.22 3.64 10.27
N ALA A 108 3.97 3.32 8.99
CA ALA A 108 4.97 2.72 8.13
C ALA A 108 6.22 3.60 7.99
N LEU A 109 6.06 4.89 7.74
CA LEU A 109 7.19 5.81 7.61
C LEU A 109 7.92 6.04 8.95
N ARG A 110 7.18 6.10 10.07
CA ARG A 110 7.76 6.18 11.42
C ARG A 110 8.61 4.96 11.75
N LEU A 111 8.20 3.79 11.30
CA LEU A 111 8.91 2.52 11.47
C LEU A 111 10.08 2.34 10.51
N GLY A 112 10.32 3.29 9.60
CA GLY A 112 11.49 3.33 8.73
C GLY A 112 11.26 2.82 7.32
N ALA A 113 10.01 2.72 6.84
CA ALA A 113 9.75 2.45 5.43
C ALA A 113 10.41 3.54 4.56
N GLY A 114 11.20 3.12 3.56
CA GLY A 114 11.83 4.02 2.59
C GLY A 114 10.87 4.55 1.54
N GLY A 115 9.71 3.92 1.37
CA GLY A 115 8.68 4.35 0.43
C GLY A 115 7.32 3.77 0.73
N TYR A 116 6.28 4.40 0.14
CA TYR A 116 4.90 3.97 0.28
C TYR A 116 4.15 4.18 -1.04
N LEU A 117 3.70 3.09 -1.65
CA LEU A 117 2.99 3.09 -2.91
C LEU A 117 1.57 2.56 -2.73
N VAL A 118 0.62 3.27 -3.30
CA VAL A 118 -0.78 2.84 -3.34
C VAL A 118 -1.06 2.18 -4.69
N HIS A 119 -1.59 0.96 -4.66
CA HIS A 119 -1.96 0.23 -5.87
C HIS A 119 -2.94 1.05 -6.73
N GLY A 120 -2.68 1.06 -8.06
CA GLY A 120 -3.47 1.85 -8.99
C GLY A 120 -3.03 3.30 -9.15
N GLU A 121 -2.10 3.80 -8.34
CA GLU A 121 -1.54 5.16 -8.45
C GLU A 121 -0.16 5.23 -9.14
N PHE A 122 0.36 4.12 -9.61
CA PHE A 122 1.66 4.06 -10.27
C PHE A 122 1.65 3.18 -11.51
N THR A 123 2.51 3.51 -12.46
CA THR A 123 2.82 2.67 -13.63
C THR A 123 4.00 1.73 -13.31
N THR A 124 4.26 0.77 -14.20
CA THR A 124 5.43 -0.13 -14.07
C THR A 124 6.74 0.66 -14.01
N GLU A 125 6.91 1.69 -14.85
CA GLU A 125 8.09 2.53 -14.91
C GLU A 125 8.27 3.32 -13.59
N GLN A 126 7.15 3.81 -13.03
CA GLN A 126 7.16 4.50 -11.74
C GLN A 126 7.53 3.56 -10.60
N LEU A 127 7.03 2.31 -10.60
CA LEU A 127 7.43 1.30 -9.62
C LEU A 127 8.94 1.04 -9.66
N VAL A 128 9.51 0.79 -10.85
CA VAL A 128 10.94 0.53 -11.02
C VAL A 128 11.77 1.74 -10.57
N ARG A 129 11.33 2.95 -10.89
CA ARG A 129 11.99 4.18 -10.44
C ARG A 129 11.95 4.30 -8.92
N ALA A 130 10.78 4.08 -8.32
CA ALA A 130 10.58 4.14 -6.89
C ALA A 130 11.47 3.13 -6.14
N VAL A 131 11.59 1.90 -6.66
CA VAL A 131 12.47 0.86 -6.10
C VAL A 131 13.93 1.31 -6.11
N ARG A 132 14.40 1.95 -7.19
CA ARG A 132 15.77 2.50 -7.26
C ARG A 132 15.96 3.67 -6.29
N ASP A 133 14.99 4.57 -6.22
CA ASP A 133 15.04 5.70 -5.30
C ASP A 133 15.18 5.21 -3.85
N VAL A 134 14.36 4.24 -3.45
CA VAL A 134 14.39 3.66 -2.10
C VAL A 134 15.70 2.93 -1.81
N ARG A 135 16.26 2.19 -2.78
CA ARG A 135 17.59 1.58 -2.64
C ARG A 135 18.67 2.62 -2.36
N GLU A 136 18.59 3.78 -3.01
CA GLU A 136 19.55 4.86 -2.86
C GLU A 136 19.25 5.79 -1.65
N GLY A 137 18.30 5.40 -0.80
CA GLY A 137 17.89 6.16 0.39
C GLY A 137 17.04 7.39 0.08
N ARG A 138 16.53 7.54 -1.14
CA ARG A 138 15.59 8.59 -1.51
C ARG A 138 14.16 8.13 -1.22
N PRO A 139 13.40 8.84 -0.37
CA PRO A 139 12.04 8.46 -0.07
C PRO A 139 11.13 8.59 -1.30
N HIS A 140 10.23 7.64 -1.48
CA HIS A 140 9.27 7.65 -2.57
C HIS A 140 7.86 7.38 -2.05
N VAL A 141 6.95 8.33 -2.27
CA VAL A 141 5.57 8.26 -1.77
C VAL A 141 4.61 8.65 -2.90
N THR A 142 3.57 7.86 -3.14
CA THR A 142 2.54 8.22 -4.13
C THR A 142 1.74 9.45 -3.69
N PRO A 143 1.11 10.18 -4.65
CA PRO A 143 0.32 11.38 -4.33
C PRO A 143 -0.80 11.14 -3.32
N GLY A 144 -1.46 9.98 -3.36
CA GLY A 144 -2.50 9.60 -2.40
C GLY A 144 -1.96 9.44 -0.98
N ALA A 145 -0.85 8.73 -0.84
CA ALA A 145 -0.19 8.57 0.45
C ALA A 145 0.35 9.91 0.99
N ALA A 146 0.90 10.76 0.12
CA ALA A 146 1.36 12.10 0.50
C ALA A 146 0.20 12.99 1.00
N ARG A 147 -0.95 12.97 0.34
CA ARG A 147 -2.16 13.68 0.78
C ARG A 147 -2.65 13.17 2.15
N ALA A 148 -2.63 11.85 2.35
CA ALA A 148 -3.01 11.25 3.62
C ALA A 148 -2.10 11.72 4.77
N LEU A 149 -0.79 11.83 4.54
CA LEU A 149 0.17 12.39 5.50
C LEU A 149 -0.14 13.84 5.86
N LEU A 150 -0.37 14.69 4.84
CA LEU A 150 -0.64 16.11 5.04
C LEU A 150 -1.96 16.35 5.79
N ALA A 151 -3.01 15.59 5.47
CA ALA A 151 -4.27 15.66 6.18
C ALA A 151 -4.11 15.30 7.68
N GLY A 152 -3.28 14.30 7.99
CA GLY A 152 -2.98 13.91 9.36
C GLY A 152 -2.19 14.98 10.15
N LEU A 153 -1.31 15.73 9.50
CA LEU A 153 -0.57 16.82 10.15
C LEU A 153 -1.46 18.01 10.51
N GLN A 154 -2.46 18.31 9.67
CA GLN A 154 -3.43 19.38 9.93
C GLN A 154 -4.36 19.06 11.11
N SER A 155 -4.64 17.77 11.34
CA SER A 155 -5.46 17.32 12.49
C SER A 155 -4.69 17.30 13.81
N SER A 156 -3.36 17.45 13.79
CA SER A 156 -2.48 17.39 14.96
C SER A 156 -1.98 18.77 15.42
N ALA A 157 -2.43 19.86 14.82
CA ALA A 157 -2.10 21.21 15.27
C ALA A 157 -2.79 21.47 16.62
N PRO A 158 -2.05 21.84 17.70
CA PRO A 158 -2.67 22.19 18.96
C PRO A 158 -3.50 23.45 18.78
N ALA A 159 -4.77 23.37 19.11
CA ALA A 159 -5.63 24.54 19.28
C ALA A 159 -5.20 25.30 20.54
N HIS A 160 -4.25 26.21 20.39
CA HIS A 160 -3.96 27.28 21.36
C HIS A 160 -3.50 28.52 20.62
N MET A 161 -4.44 29.40 20.36
CA MET A 161 -4.33 30.83 20.65
C MET A 161 -5.75 31.38 20.71
N GLU A 162 -6.16 31.62 21.95
CA GLU A 162 -7.35 32.42 22.26
C GLU A 162 -7.18 33.82 21.68
N ALA A 163 -8.06 34.19 20.77
CA ALA A 163 -8.38 35.58 20.51
C ALA A 163 -9.88 35.73 20.84
N GLU A 164 -10.19 36.50 21.86
CA GLU A 164 -11.55 36.84 22.28
C GLU A 164 -12.34 37.44 21.11
N PRO A 165 -13.60 37.09 20.94
CA PRO A 165 -14.45 37.67 19.91
C PRO A 165 -15.14 38.93 20.44
N PRO A 166 -15.44 39.95 19.60
CA PRO A 166 -16.38 40.98 19.93
C PRO A 166 -17.81 40.43 19.95
N VAL A 167 -18.53 40.89 20.95
CA VAL A 167 -19.89 40.50 21.28
C VAL A 167 -20.92 40.87 20.19
N GLY A 168 -21.82 39.95 19.86
CA GLY A 168 -23.15 40.29 19.40
C GLY A 168 -23.63 39.54 18.13
N LEU A 169 -24.62 38.77 18.33
CA LEU A 169 -25.85 38.45 17.59
C LEU A 169 -26.19 36.95 17.49
N ASP A 170 -27.16 36.62 18.32
CA ASP A 170 -28.24 35.64 18.22
C ASP A 170 -28.06 34.24 17.58
N GLU A 171 -28.19 33.27 18.52
CA GLU A 171 -29.03 32.05 18.47
C GLU A 171 -28.89 31.09 17.28
N LEU A 172 -28.10 30.07 17.50
CA LEU A 172 -28.45 28.62 17.36
C LEU A 172 -27.29 27.81 17.94
N PRO A 173 -27.52 26.70 18.67
CA PRO A 173 -26.41 25.94 19.27
C PRO A 173 -25.62 25.24 18.18
N PRO A 174 -24.27 25.37 18.16
CA PRO A 174 -23.43 24.65 17.22
C PRO A 174 -23.44 23.17 17.61
N ILE A 175 -23.85 22.33 16.66
CA ILE A 175 -23.62 20.88 16.73
C ILE A 175 -22.10 20.72 16.73
N PRO A 176 -21.49 20.07 17.74
CA PRO A 176 -20.03 19.92 17.81
C PRO A 176 -19.57 19.06 16.63
N LEU A 177 -18.71 19.61 15.78
CA LEU A 177 -18.02 18.94 14.68
C LEU A 177 -17.17 17.72 15.13
N SER A 178 -16.95 17.57 16.43
CA SER A 178 -16.26 16.42 17.03
C SER A 178 -17.02 15.08 16.96
N GLN A 179 -18.29 15.09 16.53
CA GLN A 179 -19.06 13.86 16.34
C GLN A 179 -19.01 13.31 14.91
N LEU A 180 -18.38 14.01 13.96
CA LEU A 180 -18.27 13.60 12.56
C LEU A 180 -16.94 12.92 12.19
N GLN A 181 -16.01 12.75 13.13
CA GLN A 181 -14.71 12.11 12.87
C GLN A 181 -14.46 10.93 13.80
N ARG A 182 -15.27 9.87 13.65
CA ARG A 182 -14.86 8.54 14.10
C ARG A 182 -14.17 7.84 12.93
N PRO A 183 -13.01 7.20 13.12
CA PRO A 183 -12.41 6.34 12.10
C PRO A 183 -13.34 5.16 11.87
N VAL A 184 -14.00 5.15 10.72
CA VAL A 184 -15.10 4.23 10.39
C VAL A 184 -14.62 2.78 10.20
N GLY A 185 -13.31 2.55 10.03
CA GLY A 185 -12.77 1.25 9.60
C GLY A 185 -12.68 0.16 10.67
N GLU A 186 -12.10 0.41 11.84
CA GLU A 186 -11.79 -0.66 12.80
C GLU A 186 -12.97 -1.12 13.65
N SER A 187 -13.85 -0.20 14.02
CA SER A 187 -15.03 -0.50 14.85
C SER A 187 -16.07 -1.36 14.12
N TYR A 188 -16.21 -1.18 12.79
CA TYR A 188 -17.20 -1.91 12.00
C TYR A 188 -16.68 -3.27 11.50
N ARG A 189 -15.37 -3.43 11.28
CA ARG A 189 -14.76 -4.73 10.93
C ARG A 189 -15.03 -5.79 11.99
N SER A 190 -14.80 -5.45 13.25
CA SER A 190 -15.06 -6.35 14.39
C SER A 190 -16.55 -6.59 14.60
N ARG A 191 -17.39 -5.58 14.37
CA ARG A 191 -18.85 -5.66 14.51
C ARG A 191 -19.47 -6.64 13.52
N PHE A 192 -19.03 -6.65 12.27
CA PHE A 192 -19.61 -7.48 11.21
C PHE A 192 -18.77 -8.73 10.90
N ARG A 193 -17.68 -8.98 11.62
CA ARG A 193 -16.78 -10.12 11.42
C ARG A 193 -16.32 -10.27 9.97
N LEU A 194 -16.06 -9.15 9.28
CA LEU A 194 -15.51 -9.16 7.95
C LEU A 194 -14.03 -9.51 8.02
N SER A 195 -13.59 -10.39 7.09
CA SER A 195 -12.16 -10.55 6.84
C SER A 195 -11.58 -9.25 6.28
N THR A 196 -10.28 -9.07 6.36
CA THR A 196 -9.57 -7.91 5.81
C THR A 196 -9.95 -7.65 4.36
N ARG A 197 -9.98 -8.70 3.53
CA ARG A 197 -10.33 -8.61 2.11
C ARG A 197 -11.80 -8.24 1.88
N GLU A 198 -12.70 -8.74 2.70
CA GLU A 198 -14.12 -8.38 2.63
C GLU A 198 -14.34 -6.91 3.05
N ALA A 199 -13.59 -6.41 4.03
CA ALA A 199 -13.65 -5.02 4.44
C ALA A 199 -13.14 -4.08 3.31
N GLU A 200 -12.02 -4.39 2.66
CA GLU A 200 -11.51 -3.63 1.52
C GLU A 200 -12.53 -3.55 0.38
N ILE A 201 -13.11 -4.69 0.02
CA ILE A 201 -14.15 -4.71 -1.01
C ILE A 201 -15.38 -3.92 -0.56
N MET A 202 -15.70 -3.93 0.74
CA MET A 202 -16.81 -3.14 1.28
C MET A 202 -16.53 -1.64 1.25
N ASP A 203 -15.30 -1.21 1.51
CA ASP A 203 -14.87 0.19 1.37
C ASP A 203 -15.01 0.67 -0.09
N LEU A 204 -14.60 -0.15 -1.06
CA LEU A 204 -14.77 0.15 -2.49
C LEU A 204 -16.25 0.15 -2.91
N ILE A 205 -17.09 -0.69 -2.30
CA ILE A 205 -18.54 -0.66 -2.48
C ILE A 205 -19.12 0.65 -1.94
N ALA A 206 -18.71 1.06 -0.75
CA ALA A 206 -19.18 2.27 -0.09
C ALA A 206 -18.73 3.54 -0.83
N SER A 207 -17.59 3.51 -1.51
CA SER A 207 -17.14 4.60 -2.40
C SER A 207 -17.85 4.65 -3.76
N GLY A 208 -18.81 3.75 -4.01
CA GLY A 208 -19.63 3.75 -5.22
C GLY A 208 -19.04 3.04 -6.44
N MET A 209 -17.93 2.33 -6.30
CA MET A 209 -17.29 1.61 -7.42
C MET A 209 -18.14 0.46 -7.94
N THR A 210 -18.18 0.25 -9.25
CA THR A 210 -18.81 -0.91 -9.89
C THR A 210 -18.01 -2.18 -9.65
N ASN A 211 -18.62 -3.37 -9.85
CA ASN A 211 -17.90 -4.63 -9.69
C ASN A 211 -16.71 -4.75 -10.64
N GLN A 212 -16.80 -4.19 -11.84
CA GLN A 212 -15.70 -4.13 -12.80
C GLN A 212 -14.54 -3.27 -12.28
N GLN A 213 -14.84 -2.10 -11.71
CA GLN A 213 -13.83 -1.23 -11.11
C GLN A 213 -13.19 -1.87 -9.87
N ILE A 214 -14.00 -2.55 -9.03
CA ILE A 214 -13.50 -3.31 -7.88
C ILE A 214 -12.62 -4.47 -8.35
N ALA A 215 -13.04 -5.20 -9.39
CA ALA A 215 -12.25 -6.27 -9.98
C ALA A 215 -10.88 -5.78 -10.47
N ALA A 216 -10.87 -4.64 -11.17
CA ALA A 216 -9.64 -4.01 -11.64
C ALA A 216 -8.77 -3.49 -10.47
N ALA A 217 -9.37 -2.80 -9.48
CA ALA A 217 -8.68 -2.28 -8.32
C ALA A 217 -8.11 -3.40 -7.42
N CYS A 218 -8.83 -4.51 -7.34
CA CYS A 218 -8.44 -5.65 -6.51
C CYS A 218 -7.65 -6.72 -7.28
N PHE A 219 -7.42 -6.56 -8.58
CA PHE A 219 -6.76 -7.52 -9.48
C PHE A 219 -7.36 -8.94 -9.39
N ILE A 220 -8.69 -9.02 -9.33
CA ILE A 220 -9.45 -10.27 -9.31
C ILE A 220 -10.52 -10.26 -10.39
N SER A 221 -11.09 -11.42 -10.69
CA SER A 221 -12.20 -11.48 -11.65
C SER A 221 -13.48 -10.87 -11.08
N GLU A 222 -14.35 -10.32 -11.92
CA GLU A 222 -15.68 -9.85 -11.47
C GLU A 222 -16.49 -10.96 -10.79
N LYS A 223 -16.28 -12.22 -11.20
CA LYS A 223 -16.89 -13.39 -10.55
C LYS A 223 -16.42 -13.52 -9.10
N THR A 224 -15.14 -13.31 -8.86
CA THR A 224 -14.55 -13.32 -7.51
C THR A 224 -15.10 -12.17 -6.66
N VAL A 225 -15.21 -10.96 -7.25
CA VAL A 225 -15.84 -9.80 -6.58
C VAL A 225 -17.28 -10.13 -6.18
N LYS A 226 -18.10 -10.70 -7.08
CA LYS A 226 -19.47 -11.13 -6.78
C LYS A 226 -19.54 -12.13 -5.63
N ASN A 227 -18.60 -13.08 -5.56
CA ASN A 227 -18.52 -14.04 -4.47
C ASN A 227 -18.22 -13.37 -3.13
N HIS A 228 -17.29 -12.40 -3.10
CA HIS A 228 -17.01 -11.61 -1.91
C HIS A 228 -18.23 -10.78 -1.49
N ILE A 229 -18.88 -10.08 -2.43
CA ILE A 229 -20.08 -9.29 -2.17
C ILE A 229 -21.17 -10.13 -1.52
N ASN A 230 -21.43 -11.32 -2.02
CA ASN A 230 -22.43 -12.22 -1.45
C ASN A 230 -22.11 -12.60 0.01
N ARG A 231 -20.83 -12.87 0.31
CA ARG A 231 -20.38 -13.16 1.67
C ARG A 231 -20.47 -11.93 2.58
N ILE A 232 -20.09 -10.76 2.08
CA ILE A 232 -20.19 -9.49 2.79
C ILE A 232 -21.65 -9.18 3.11
N PHE A 233 -22.55 -9.27 2.14
CA PHE A 233 -23.98 -9.00 2.34
C PHE A 233 -24.60 -9.95 3.35
N ALA A 234 -24.23 -11.23 3.33
CA ALA A 234 -24.67 -12.19 4.34
C ALA A 234 -24.19 -11.81 5.75
N LYS A 235 -22.93 -11.35 5.90
CA LYS A 235 -22.36 -10.95 7.18
C LYS A 235 -22.93 -9.61 7.69
N LEU A 236 -23.27 -8.69 6.79
CA LEU A 236 -23.93 -7.42 7.11
C LEU A 236 -25.45 -7.56 7.27
N ASP A 237 -26.01 -8.74 7.04
CA ASP A 237 -27.46 -8.93 6.95
C ASP A 237 -28.11 -7.87 6.05
N SER A 238 -27.64 -7.79 4.81
CA SER A 238 -28.06 -6.81 3.82
C SER A 238 -28.41 -7.48 2.51
N THR A 239 -29.49 -7.03 1.88
CA THR A 239 -30.00 -7.60 0.62
C THR A 239 -29.64 -6.75 -0.59
N THR A 240 -29.31 -5.46 -0.38
CA THR A 240 -28.95 -4.53 -1.43
C THR A 240 -27.60 -3.87 -1.18
N ARG A 241 -26.96 -3.42 -2.27
CA ARG A 241 -25.69 -2.72 -2.24
C ARG A 241 -25.77 -1.42 -1.44
N SER A 242 -26.84 -0.64 -1.63
CA SER A 242 -27.06 0.61 -0.92
C SER A 242 -27.27 0.40 0.58
N GLN A 243 -28.01 -0.66 0.95
CA GLN A 243 -28.21 -1.03 2.34
C GLN A 243 -26.91 -1.47 3.02
N ALA A 244 -26.09 -2.26 2.33
CA ALA A 244 -24.79 -2.67 2.83
C ALA A 244 -23.86 -1.45 3.02
N ALA A 245 -23.82 -0.53 2.05
CA ALA A 245 -23.06 0.71 2.15
C ALA A 245 -23.52 1.60 3.30
N ALA A 246 -24.82 1.78 3.50
CA ALA A 246 -25.39 2.57 4.59
C ALA A 246 -25.03 1.98 5.96
N LYS A 247 -25.15 0.66 6.13
CA LYS A 247 -24.75 -0.05 7.37
C LYS A 247 -23.25 0.08 7.63
N TRP A 248 -22.43 -0.02 6.57
CA TRP A 248 -20.98 0.11 6.67
C TRP A 248 -20.55 1.52 7.05
N LEU A 249 -21.20 2.55 6.52
CA LEU A 249 -20.93 3.95 6.83
C LEU A 249 -21.59 4.42 8.13
N GLY A 250 -22.41 3.58 8.78
CA GLY A 250 -23.07 3.91 10.04
C GLY A 250 -24.22 4.92 9.90
N VAL A 251 -24.81 5.02 8.70
CA VAL A 251 -25.94 5.94 8.39
C VAL A 251 -27.29 5.21 8.26
N ALA A 252 -27.32 3.92 8.64
CA ALA A 252 -28.53 3.09 8.65
C ALA A 252 -28.87 2.66 10.07
#